data_bc8ddbf77ce5823e10fc052be1723070
#
_entry.id   bc8ddbf77ce5823e10fc052be1723070
#
_cell.length_a   1.000
_cell.length_b   1.000
_cell.length_c   1.000
_cell.angle_alpha   90.00
_cell.angle_beta   90.00
_cell.angle_gamma   90.00
#
_symmetry.space_group_name_H-M   'P 1'
#
loop_
_entity.id
_entity.type
_entity.pdbx_description
1 polymer ?
#
loop_
_entity_poly.entity_id
_entity_poly.type
_entity_poly.pdbx_seq_one_letter_code
_entity_poly.pdbx_strand_id
1 'polypeptide(L)'
;MQCTGVDTANLNTYHIGFVLGPCINAGGRLDTAKRALELLNASNRREAVTLAADLKELNDSRKEMTEEGVEEAVRQIESSSWKDDQVLVVYLPKCHEVSPELLREGSRNVIIVRPLY
;
A
#
# COMPACT_ATOMS: atom_id res chain seq x y z
N MET A 1 4.14 9.10 -15.46
CA MET A 1 4.84 10.16 -14.74
C MET A 1 4.00 11.40 -14.50
N GLN A 2 3.23 11.89 -15.46
CA GLN A 2 2.35 13.05 -15.26
C GLN A 2 1.37 12.87 -14.10
N CYS A 3 0.80 11.69 -13.93
CA CYS A 3 -0.14 11.39 -12.84
C CYS A 3 0.50 11.36 -11.44
N THR A 4 1.82 11.18 -11.34
CA THR A 4 2.55 11.13 -10.07
C THR A 4 3.22 12.45 -9.70
N GLY A 5 3.18 13.44 -10.59
CA GLY A 5 3.86 14.72 -10.41
C GLY A 5 5.40 14.66 -10.48
N VAL A 6 5.96 13.53 -10.91
CA VAL A 6 7.41 13.37 -11.02
C VAL A 6 7.94 14.12 -12.24
N ASP A 7 8.92 14.98 -12.03
CA ASP A 7 9.64 15.66 -13.11
C ASP A 7 10.56 14.67 -13.84
N THR A 8 10.29 14.48 -15.13
CA THR A 8 11.07 13.57 -15.98
C THR A 8 12.51 13.99 -16.19
N ALA A 9 12.82 15.28 -16.04
CA ALA A 9 14.17 15.80 -16.17
C ALA A 9 15.07 15.43 -14.99
N ASN A 10 14.48 15.19 -13.82
CA ASN A 10 15.18 14.89 -12.57
C ASN A 10 14.92 13.46 -12.07
N LEU A 11 14.55 12.55 -12.96
CA LEU A 11 14.26 11.16 -12.61
C LEU A 11 15.50 10.44 -12.07
N ASN A 12 15.37 9.83 -10.91
CA ASN A 12 16.42 9.03 -10.28
C ASN A 12 15.87 7.72 -9.70
N THR A 13 16.74 6.89 -9.12
CA THR A 13 16.39 5.59 -8.57
C THR A 13 15.35 5.66 -7.45
N TYR A 14 15.33 6.74 -6.67
CA TYR A 14 14.29 6.96 -5.65
C TYR A 14 12.90 7.03 -6.29
N HIS A 15 12.73 7.81 -7.35
CA HIS A 15 11.44 7.92 -8.05
C HIS A 15 10.98 6.59 -8.63
N ILE A 16 11.89 5.78 -9.14
CA ILE A 16 11.58 4.45 -9.66
C ILE A 16 11.12 3.53 -8.53
N GLY A 17 11.87 3.47 -7.44
CA GLY A 17 11.61 2.55 -6.33
C GLY A 17 10.43 2.94 -5.44
N PHE A 18 10.25 4.23 -5.16
CA PHE A 18 9.31 4.69 -4.13
C PHE A 18 8.10 5.47 -4.67
N VAL A 19 8.09 5.86 -5.92
CA VAL A 19 6.95 6.56 -6.53
C VAL A 19 6.32 5.73 -7.63
N LEU A 20 7.08 5.31 -8.63
CA LEU A 20 6.55 4.56 -9.79
C LEU A 20 6.35 3.08 -9.47
N GLY A 21 7.30 2.45 -8.78
CA GLY A 21 7.22 1.04 -8.41
C GLY A 21 5.96 0.67 -7.62
N PRO A 22 5.60 1.40 -6.56
CA PRO A 22 4.37 1.16 -5.82
C PRO A 22 3.10 1.25 -6.67
N CYS A 23 3.02 2.19 -7.63
CA CYS A 23 1.89 2.31 -8.54
C CYS A 23 1.77 1.09 -9.45
N ILE A 24 2.88 0.61 -10.01
CA ILE A 24 2.92 -0.59 -10.86
C ILE A 24 2.53 -1.82 -10.04
N ASN A 25 3.02 -1.93 -8.82
CA ASN A 25 2.77 -3.07 -7.95
C ASN A 25 1.36 -3.09 -7.35
N ALA A 26 0.68 -1.95 -7.29
CA ALA A 26 -0.69 -1.84 -6.77
C ALA A 26 -1.68 -2.71 -7.56
N GLY A 27 -1.51 -2.84 -8.87
CA GLY A 27 -2.31 -3.73 -9.70
C GLY A 27 -2.22 -5.20 -9.25
N GLY A 28 -1.02 -5.68 -8.90
CA GLY A 28 -0.82 -7.04 -8.42
C GLY A 28 -1.38 -7.31 -7.01
N ARG A 29 -1.66 -6.26 -6.23
CA ARG A 29 -2.16 -6.36 -4.86
C ARG A 29 -3.69 -6.24 -4.78
N LEU A 30 -4.29 -5.29 -5.49
CA LEU A 30 -5.73 -4.98 -5.42
C LEU A 30 -6.53 -5.50 -6.63
N ASP A 31 -5.86 -5.84 -7.72
CA ASP A 31 -6.46 -6.34 -8.94
C ASP A 31 -5.54 -7.41 -9.55
N THR A 32 -5.23 -7.33 -10.83
CA THR A 32 -4.32 -8.24 -11.51
C THR A 32 -3.05 -7.52 -11.99
N ALA A 33 -1.92 -8.20 -11.95
CA ALA A 33 -0.67 -7.70 -12.52
C ALA A 33 -0.75 -7.39 -14.03
N LYS A 34 -1.82 -7.85 -14.68
CA LYS A 34 -2.09 -7.62 -16.11
C LYS A 34 -2.14 -6.14 -16.46
N ARG A 35 -2.76 -5.29 -15.63
CA ARG A 35 -2.83 -3.84 -15.89
C ARG A 35 -1.47 -3.16 -15.94
N ALA A 36 -0.55 -3.58 -15.05
CA ALA A 36 0.82 -3.08 -15.08
C ALA A 36 1.55 -3.51 -16.36
N LEU A 37 1.35 -4.76 -16.78
CA LEU A 37 1.93 -5.28 -18.02
C LEU A 37 1.35 -4.56 -19.26
N GLU A 38 0.06 -4.30 -19.28
CA GLU A 38 -0.60 -3.52 -20.34
C GLU A 38 -0.03 -2.11 -20.46
N LEU A 39 0.22 -1.45 -19.30
CA LEU A 39 0.88 -0.12 -19.30
C LEU A 39 2.28 -0.19 -19.92
N LEU A 40 3.09 -1.17 -19.53
CA LEU A 40 4.45 -1.32 -20.05
C LEU A 40 4.49 -1.67 -21.55
N ASN A 41 3.44 -2.29 -22.07
CA ASN A 41 3.27 -2.65 -23.48
C ASN A 41 2.39 -1.67 -24.27
N ALA A 42 1.98 -0.55 -23.68
CA ALA A 42 1.11 0.41 -24.34
C ALA A 42 1.71 0.93 -25.65
N SER A 43 0.92 0.90 -26.73
CA SER A 43 1.35 1.23 -28.08
C SER A 43 1.33 2.72 -28.37
N ASN A 44 0.60 3.49 -27.57
CA ASN A 44 0.45 4.92 -27.77
C ASN A 44 0.30 5.66 -26.43
N ARG A 45 0.53 6.98 -26.47
CA ARG A 45 0.49 7.83 -25.28
C ARG A 45 -0.89 7.86 -24.61
N ARG A 46 -1.97 7.85 -25.37
CA ARG A 46 -3.33 7.94 -24.85
C ARG A 46 -3.68 6.73 -24.00
N GLU A 47 -3.36 5.55 -24.49
CA GLU A 47 -3.53 4.28 -23.77
C GLU A 47 -2.67 4.26 -22.51
N ALA A 48 -1.39 4.63 -22.63
CA ALA A 48 -0.48 4.68 -21.50
C ALA A 48 -0.95 5.64 -20.40
N VAL A 49 -1.46 6.80 -20.72
CA VAL A 49 -1.98 7.78 -19.74
C VAL A 49 -3.19 7.21 -19.00
N THR A 50 -4.11 6.55 -19.69
CA THR A 50 -5.30 5.95 -19.08
C THR A 50 -4.90 4.84 -18.11
N LEU A 51 -4.05 3.91 -18.52
CA LEU A 51 -3.56 2.81 -17.68
C LEU A 51 -2.74 3.31 -16.48
N ALA A 52 -1.94 4.34 -16.68
CA ALA A 52 -1.17 4.95 -15.59
C ALA A 52 -2.08 5.62 -14.55
N ALA A 53 -3.14 6.29 -14.98
CA ALA A 53 -4.13 6.88 -14.08
C ALA A 53 -4.85 5.80 -13.25
N ASP A 54 -5.26 4.71 -13.87
CA ASP A 54 -5.89 3.57 -13.18
C ASP A 54 -4.97 2.96 -12.13
N LEU A 55 -3.70 2.75 -12.45
CA LEU A 55 -2.71 2.23 -11.50
C LEU A 55 -2.42 3.20 -10.36
N LYS A 56 -2.41 4.50 -10.63
CA LYS A 56 -2.25 5.53 -9.59
C LYS A 56 -3.43 5.49 -8.62
N GLU A 57 -4.66 5.40 -9.12
CA GLU A 57 -5.88 5.28 -8.30
C GLU A 57 -5.85 4.02 -7.43
N LEU A 58 -5.44 2.88 -7.97
CA LEU A 58 -5.26 1.65 -7.20
C LEU A 58 -4.22 1.81 -6.08
N ASN A 59 -3.12 2.51 -6.34
CA ASN A 59 -2.12 2.78 -5.32
C ASN A 59 -2.63 3.70 -4.22
N ASP A 60 -3.43 4.71 -4.56
CA ASP A 60 -4.04 5.61 -3.58
C ASP A 60 -5.07 4.86 -2.72
N SER A 61 -5.91 4.03 -3.31
CA SER A 61 -6.84 3.16 -2.57
C SER A 61 -6.10 2.21 -1.61
N ARG A 62 -4.97 1.66 -2.05
CA ARG A 62 -4.12 0.83 -1.18
C ARG A 62 -3.59 1.59 0.02
N LYS A 63 -3.18 2.85 -0.17
CA LYS A 63 -2.71 3.70 0.94
C LYS A 63 -3.82 3.98 1.93
N GLU A 64 -5.01 4.35 1.46
CA GLU A 64 -6.18 4.56 2.30
C GLU A 64 -6.52 3.32 3.13
N MET A 65 -6.56 2.15 2.51
CA MET A 65 -6.79 0.88 3.21
C MET A 65 -5.72 0.60 4.28
N THR A 66 -4.47 0.97 4.02
CA THR A 66 -3.38 0.84 4.99
C THR A 66 -3.58 1.79 6.17
N GLU A 67 -3.94 3.04 5.92
CA GLU A 67 -4.20 4.04 6.96
C GLU A 67 -5.37 3.63 7.84
N GLU A 68 -6.50 3.22 7.24
CA GLU A 68 -7.67 2.70 7.95
C GLU A 68 -7.33 1.48 8.82
N GLY A 69 -6.51 0.58 8.30
CA GLY A 69 -6.07 -0.60 9.02
C GLY A 69 -5.16 -0.26 10.21
N VAL A 70 -4.27 0.71 10.06
CA VAL A 70 -3.43 1.21 11.16
C VAL A 70 -4.29 1.86 12.24
N GLU A 71 -5.24 2.73 11.87
CA GLU A 71 -6.15 3.36 12.82
C GLU A 71 -7.00 2.33 13.58
N GLU A 72 -7.52 1.33 12.91
CA GLU A 72 -8.27 0.25 13.55
C GLU A 72 -7.40 -0.55 14.52
N ALA A 73 -6.17 -0.89 14.12
CA ALA A 73 -5.24 -1.61 14.98
C ALA A 73 -4.87 -0.80 16.23
N VAL A 74 -4.57 0.47 16.08
CA VAL A 74 -4.28 1.38 17.21
C VAL A 74 -5.50 1.46 18.14
N ARG A 75 -6.70 1.59 17.60
CA ARG A 75 -7.95 1.62 18.38
C ARG A 75 -8.15 0.34 19.20
N GLN A 76 -7.89 -0.83 18.61
CA GLN A 76 -7.96 -2.11 19.33
C GLN A 76 -6.92 -2.18 20.45
N ILE A 77 -5.69 -1.74 20.22
CA ILE A 77 -4.63 -1.74 21.21
C ILE A 77 -4.97 -0.80 22.38
N GLU A 78 -5.36 0.44 22.09
CA GLU A 78 -5.65 1.45 23.11
C GLU A 78 -6.87 1.09 23.97
N SER A 79 -7.86 0.43 23.40
CA SER A 79 -9.07 -0.01 24.11
C SER A 79 -8.88 -1.31 24.91
N SER A 80 -7.75 -1.99 24.73
CA SER A 80 -7.48 -3.27 25.37
C SER A 80 -6.85 -3.11 26.76
N SER A 81 -7.04 -4.13 27.61
CA SER A 81 -6.38 -4.23 28.91
C SER A 81 -4.90 -4.67 28.81
N TRP A 82 -4.49 -5.14 27.65
CA TRP A 82 -3.14 -5.67 27.37
C TRP A 82 -2.27 -4.71 26.56
N LYS A 83 -2.64 -3.44 26.49
CA LYS A 83 -1.89 -2.42 25.72
C LYS A 83 -0.43 -2.24 26.15
N ASP A 84 -0.11 -2.59 27.40
CA ASP A 84 1.24 -2.47 27.94
C ASP A 84 2.04 -3.77 27.83
N ASP A 85 1.47 -4.83 27.25
CA ASP A 85 2.15 -6.10 27.04
C ASP A 85 3.26 -5.96 25.98
N GLN A 86 4.29 -6.80 26.10
CA GLN A 86 5.39 -6.82 25.14
C GLN A 86 5.01 -7.42 23.78
N VAL A 87 3.96 -8.24 23.75
CA VAL A 87 3.41 -8.84 22.54
C VAL A 87 1.97 -8.45 22.42
N LEU A 88 1.61 -7.80 21.32
CA LEU A 88 0.26 -7.35 21.00
C LEU A 88 -0.28 -8.15 19.82
N VAL A 89 -1.50 -8.65 19.95
CA VAL A 89 -2.21 -9.36 18.87
C VAL A 89 -3.40 -8.54 18.43
N VAL A 90 -3.46 -8.20 17.14
CA VAL A 90 -4.51 -7.39 16.55
C VAL A 90 -5.22 -8.17 15.46
N TYR A 91 -6.54 -8.12 15.42
CA TYR A 91 -7.35 -8.75 14.38
C TYR A 91 -7.88 -7.71 13.39
N LEU A 92 -7.47 -7.82 12.13
CA LEU A 92 -7.85 -6.90 11.04
C LEU A 92 -8.55 -7.68 9.92
N PRO A 93 -9.88 -7.88 10.00
CA PRO A 93 -10.61 -8.72 9.05
C PRO A 93 -10.73 -8.12 7.65
N LYS A 94 -10.61 -6.81 7.52
CA LYS A 94 -10.81 -6.07 6.27
C LYS A 94 -9.52 -5.50 5.65
N CYS A 95 -8.39 -5.62 6.34
CA CYS A 95 -7.16 -4.99 5.91
C CYS A 95 -6.07 -6.02 5.61
N HIS A 96 -5.51 -5.96 4.40
CA HIS A 96 -4.49 -6.89 3.91
C HIS A 96 -3.08 -6.29 3.85
N GLU A 97 -2.99 -4.97 3.95
CA GLU A 97 -1.78 -4.21 3.64
C GLU A 97 -1.07 -3.63 4.86
N VAL A 98 -1.61 -3.81 6.07
CA VAL A 98 -0.93 -3.36 7.30
C VAL A 98 0.17 -4.34 7.67
N SER A 99 1.37 -3.82 7.80
CA SER A 99 2.53 -4.57 8.28
C SER A 99 2.73 -4.30 9.77
N PRO A 100 3.18 -5.30 10.54
CA PRO A 100 3.45 -5.13 11.97
C PRO A 100 4.41 -3.99 12.30
N GLU A 101 5.33 -3.67 11.38
CA GLU A 101 6.31 -2.60 11.55
C GLU A 101 5.67 -1.22 11.67
N LEU A 102 4.51 -1.00 11.02
CA LEU A 102 3.77 0.27 11.10
C LEU A 102 3.17 0.54 12.48
N LEU A 103 2.98 -0.51 13.29
CA LEU A 103 2.39 -0.44 14.62
C LEU A 103 3.42 -0.57 15.73
N ARG A 104 4.68 -0.72 15.37
CA ARG A 104 5.75 -0.97 16.34
C ARG A 104 6.14 0.30 17.06
N GLU A 105 5.86 0.35 18.35
CA GLU A 105 6.35 1.37 19.25
C GLU A 105 7.38 0.75 20.23
N GLY A 106 8.61 1.20 20.18
CA GLY A 106 9.68 0.70 21.05
C GLY A 106 10.04 -0.76 20.79
N SER A 107 10.16 -1.54 21.85
CA SER A 107 10.55 -2.97 21.79
C SER A 107 9.36 -3.94 21.71
N ARG A 108 8.14 -3.44 21.53
CA ARG A 108 6.95 -4.29 21.47
C ARG A 108 6.82 -4.99 20.12
N ASN A 109 6.37 -6.24 20.17
CA ASN A 109 6.06 -7.01 18.99
C ASN A 109 4.55 -7.02 18.74
N VAL A 110 4.15 -6.67 17.52
CA VAL A 110 2.75 -6.71 17.09
C VAL A 110 2.54 -7.87 16.13
N ILE A 111 1.55 -8.71 16.41
CA ILE A 111 1.10 -9.79 15.54
C ILE A 111 -0.24 -9.39 14.95
N ILE A 112 -0.33 -9.36 13.61
CA ILE A 112 -1.57 -9.06 12.91
C ILE A 112 -2.20 -10.37 12.46
N VAL A 113 -3.43 -10.60 12.91
CA VAL A 113 -4.25 -11.72 12.47
C VAL A 113 -5.26 -11.21 11.45
N ARG A 114 -5.31 -11.85 10.30
CA ARG A 114 -6.22 -11.53 9.20
C ARG A 114 -6.71 -12.81 8.54
N PRO A 115 -7.91 -12.78 7.93
CA PRO A 115 -8.42 -13.96 7.25
C PRO A 115 -7.56 -14.32 6.04
N LEU A 116 -7.41 -15.62 5.83
CA LEU A 116 -6.90 -16.19 4.59
C LEU A 116 -8.08 -16.35 3.62
N TYR A 117 -7.94 -15.93 2.40
CA TYR A 117 -8.87 -16.20 1.30
C TYR A 117 -8.17 -16.76 0.11
#